data_cdecc298a2ccf8bb9b93a8ce9c1abadf
#
_entry.id   cdecc298a2ccf8bb9b93a8ce9c1abadf
#
_cell.length_a   1.000
_cell.length_b   1.000
_cell.length_c   1.000
_cell.angle_alpha   90.00
_cell.angle_beta   90.00
_cell.angle_gamma   90.00
#
_symmetry.space_group_name_H-M   'P 1'
#
loop_
_entity.id
_entity.type
_entity.pdbx_description
1 polymer ?
#
loop_
_entity_poly.entity_id
_entity_poly.type
_entity_poly.pdbx_seq_one_letter_code
_entity_poly.pdbx_strand_id
1 'polypeptide(L)'
;MILMEFMVVLGCLLLGTRFGGMGLGLISGIGLFLLTFVFGLAPGEPPVQVMLTILAVIGCAATLQTAGGLNLMMQVAERLLRRHPQYITILAPLTTWTLTFLCGTGHVVYTMFPIISDIALQKNIRPERPMAVASVASQMAICASPVSVAVVSMVSILAAGHGIGEAYGLLDILMIAIPSSLTGVMMAALWSLRRGKDLDKDEEFQARIKDPEQHAFIYGGGETLLNTKFPKEAYWSTWIFFAAIAAVVLLGANEGLRPV
;
A
#
# COMPACT_ATOMS: atom_id res chain seq x y z
N MET A 1 33.75 1.55 -17.20
CA MET A 1 33.31 0.37 -16.43
C MET A 1 32.05 0.71 -15.66
N ILE A 2 32.06 1.65 -14.72
CA ILE A 2 30.90 2.03 -13.88
C ILE A 2 29.61 2.29 -14.67
N LEU A 3 29.68 2.96 -15.82
CA LEU A 3 28.50 3.24 -16.65
C LEU A 3 27.89 1.95 -17.24
N MET A 4 28.71 0.99 -17.65
CA MET A 4 28.24 -0.29 -18.18
C MET A 4 27.64 -1.16 -17.08
N GLU A 5 28.23 -1.18 -15.90
CA GLU A 5 27.71 -1.85 -14.71
C GLU A 5 26.34 -1.29 -14.32
N PHE A 6 26.23 0.05 -14.31
CA PHE A 6 24.98 0.74 -14.05
C PHE A 6 23.89 0.42 -15.10
N MET A 7 24.27 0.32 -16.39
CA MET A 7 23.36 -0.08 -17.45
C MET A 7 22.87 -1.51 -17.32
N VAL A 8 23.72 -2.43 -16.84
CA VAL A 8 23.29 -3.81 -16.52
C VAL A 8 22.26 -3.81 -15.39
N VAL A 9 22.50 -3.06 -14.32
CA VAL A 9 21.54 -2.95 -13.20
C VAL A 9 20.20 -2.37 -13.67
N LEU A 10 20.22 -1.25 -14.40
CA LEU A 10 19.00 -0.65 -14.95
C LEU A 10 18.29 -1.58 -15.92
N GLY A 11 19.00 -2.26 -16.79
CA GLY A 11 18.44 -3.22 -17.74
C GLY A 11 17.75 -4.37 -17.03
N CYS A 12 18.37 -4.94 -15.99
CA CYS A 12 17.78 -6.01 -15.19
C CYS A 12 16.55 -5.52 -14.41
N LEU A 13 16.57 -4.30 -13.87
CA LEU A 13 15.40 -3.71 -13.21
C LEU A 13 14.23 -3.53 -14.18
N LEU A 14 14.47 -2.91 -15.34
CA LEU A 14 13.43 -2.66 -16.35
C LEU A 14 12.85 -3.96 -16.90
N LEU A 15 13.69 -4.94 -17.21
CA LEU A 15 13.24 -6.26 -17.66
C LEU A 15 12.51 -7.00 -16.53
N GLY A 16 13.01 -6.95 -15.31
CA GLY A 16 12.43 -7.60 -14.15
C GLY A 16 11.03 -7.07 -13.81
N THR A 17 10.81 -5.77 -13.90
CA THR A 17 9.49 -5.16 -13.67
C THR A 17 8.44 -5.63 -14.69
N ARG A 18 8.86 -5.93 -15.93
CA ARG A 18 7.95 -6.44 -16.96
C ARG A 18 7.39 -7.84 -16.66
N PHE A 19 8.20 -8.70 -16.01
CA PHE A 19 7.79 -10.06 -15.67
C PHE A 19 7.15 -10.15 -14.30
N GLY A 20 7.41 -9.17 -13.41
CA GLY A 20 6.83 -9.10 -12.07
C GLY A 20 7.20 -10.25 -11.14
N GLY A 21 6.83 -10.17 -9.87
CA GLY A 21 6.96 -11.26 -8.91
C GLY A 21 8.31 -11.97 -8.88
N MET A 22 8.32 -13.29 -9.04
CA MET A 22 9.54 -14.12 -9.07
C MET A 22 10.46 -13.81 -10.26
N GLY A 23 9.92 -13.29 -11.37
CA GLY A 23 10.70 -12.92 -12.54
C GLY A 23 11.70 -11.79 -12.25
N LEU A 24 11.33 -10.84 -11.40
CA LEU A 24 12.24 -9.77 -10.96
C LEU A 24 13.47 -10.36 -10.24
N GLY A 25 13.25 -11.31 -9.32
CA GLY A 25 14.34 -11.99 -8.59
C GLY A 25 15.27 -12.77 -9.50
N LEU A 26 14.71 -13.52 -10.46
CA LEU A 26 15.50 -14.31 -11.41
C LEU A 26 16.37 -13.40 -12.30
N ILE A 27 15.79 -12.34 -12.86
CA ILE A 27 16.51 -11.40 -13.73
C ILE A 27 17.57 -10.63 -12.93
N SER A 28 17.29 -10.25 -11.70
CA SER A 28 18.26 -9.64 -10.79
C SER A 28 19.43 -10.59 -10.48
N GLY A 29 19.15 -11.90 -10.30
CA GLY A 29 20.18 -12.94 -10.15
C GLY A 29 21.07 -13.06 -11.39
N ILE A 30 20.49 -13.01 -12.59
CA ILE A 30 21.27 -12.99 -13.84
C ILE A 30 22.15 -11.73 -13.91
N GLY A 31 21.61 -10.58 -13.51
CA GLY A 31 22.37 -9.33 -13.44
C GLY A 31 23.57 -9.42 -12.51
N LEU A 32 23.35 -9.98 -11.30
CA LEU A 32 24.42 -10.20 -10.34
C LEU A 32 25.49 -11.16 -10.88
N PHE A 33 25.07 -12.23 -11.56
CA PHE A 33 25.98 -13.16 -12.22
C PHE A 33 26.86 -12.46 -13.27
N LEU A 34 26.26 -11.62 -14.13
CA LEU A 34 27.00 -10.84 -15.12
C LEU A 34 28.00 -9.89 -14.46
N LEU A 35 27.58 -9.15 -13.41
CA LEU A 35 28.47 -8.23 -12.71
C LEU A 35 29.65 -8.96 -12.06
N THR A 36 29.43 -10.13 -11.49
CA THR A 36 30.49 -10.90 -10.82
C THR A 36 31.43 -11.58 -11.82
N PHE A 37 30.88 -12.31 -12.80
CA PHE A 37 31.72 -13.18 -13.67
C PHE A 37 32.23 -12.49 -14.94
N VAL A 38 31.49 -11.48 -15.45
CA VAL A 38 31.90 -10.75 -16.67
C VAL A 38 32.67 -9.49 -16.31
N PHE A 39 32.20 -8.73 -15.32
CA PHE A 39 32.84 -7.48 -14.90
C PHE A 39 33.86 -7.67 -13.79
N GLY A 40 33.93 -8.85 -13.15
CA GLY A 40 34.91 -9.17 -12.12
C GLY A 40 34.65 -8.45 -10.78
N LEU A 41 33.43 -7.98 -10.54
CA LEU A 41 33.06 -7.34 -9.29
C LEU A 41 32.96 -8.39 -8.17
N ALA A 42 33.62 -8.16 -7.06
CA ALA A 42 33.47 -9.01 -5.88
C ALA A 42 32.04 -8.85 -5.31
N PRO A 43 31.29 -9.94 -5.11
CA PRO A 43 29.98 -9.86 -4.47
C PRO A 43 30.13 -9.31 -3.04
N GLY A 44 29.29 -8.33 -2.68
CA GLY A 44 29.22 -7.82 -1.32
C GLY A 44 28.58 -8.84 -0.37
N GLU A 45 28.69 -8.58 0.92
CA GLU A 45 27.99 -9.39 1.92
C GLU A 45 26.47 -9.25 1.76
N PRO A 46 25.71 -10.35 1.67
CA PRO A 46 24.26 -10.27 1.56
C PRO A 46 23.68 -9.68 2.86
N PRO A 47 22.72 -8.73 2.79
CA PRO A 47 22.10 -8.15 3.98
C PRO A 47 21.08 -9.13 4.59
N VAL A 48 21.60 -10.21 5.21
CA VAL A 48 20.79 -11.34 5.73
C VAL A 48 19.75 -10.87 6.73
N GLN A 49 20.08 -9.92 7.59
CA GLN A 49 19.15 -9.38 8.59
C GLN A 49 17.96 -8.70 7.92
N VAL A 50 18.21 -7.91 6.88
CA VAL A 50 17.13 -7.25 6.09
C VAL A 50 16.27 -8.29 5.41
N MET A 51 16.88 -9.31 4.80
CA MET A 51 16.16 -10.40 4.11
C MET A 51 15.26 -11.18 5.07
N LEU A 52 15.74 -11.53 6.26
CA LEU A 52 14.96 -12.22 7.29
C LEU A 52 13.81 -11.36 7.80
N THR A 53 14.04 -10.06 8.02
CA THR A 53 12.98 -9.13 8.45
C THR A 53 11.89 -9.00 7.38
N ILE A 54 12.28 -8.85 6.11
CA ILE A 54 11.33 -8.79 4.98
C ILE A 54 10.51 -10.09 4.92
N LEU A 55 11.15 -11.24 5.05
CA LEU A 55 10.48 -12.55 5.02
C LEU A 55 9.46 -12.67 6.16
N ALA A 56 9.83 -12.26 7.37
CA ALA A 56 8.95 -12.29 8.54
C ALA A 56 7.73 -11.37 8.35
N VAL A 57 7.93 -10.15 7.84
CA VAL A 57 6.87 -9.17 7.58
C VAL A 57 5.91 -9.68 6.50
N ILE A 58 6.43 -10.20 5.39
CA ILE A 58 5.60 -10.77 4.32
C ILE A 58 4.83 -11.99 4.84
N GLY A 59 5.47 -12.87 5.61
CA GLY A 59 4.82 -14.03 6.22
C GLY A 59 3.67 -13.63 7.15
N CYS A 60 3.86 -12.61 7.97
CA CYS A 60 2.84 -12.08 8.87
C CYS A 60 1.65 -11.49 8.09
N ALA A 61 1.91 -10.68 7.07
CA ALA A 61 0.87 -10.10 6.22
C ALA A 61 0.10 -11.18 5.43
N ALA A 62 0.80 -12.19 4.89
CA ALA A 62 0.18 -13.31 4.19
C ALA A 62 -0.71 -14.15 5.13
N THR A 63 -0.28 -14.37 6.36
CA THR A 63 -1.07 -15.06 7.39
C THR A 63 -2.34 -14.30 7.73
N LEU A 64 -2.26 -12.97 7.91
CA LEU A 64 -3.43 -12.11 8.13
C LEU A 64 -4.41 -12.22 6.96
N GLN A 65 -3.90 -12.20 5.73
CA GLN A 65 -4.71 -12.26 4.52
C GLN A 65 -5.41 -13.63 4.38
N THR A 66 -4.68 -14.73 4.55
CA THR A 66 -5.22 -16.09 4.44
C THR A 66 -6.23 -16.41 5.54
N ALA A 67 -6.04 -15.89 6.75
CA ALA A 67 -6.99 -16.01 7.85
C ALA A 67 -8.27 -15.15 7.67
N GLY A 68 -8.33 -14.31 6.62
CA GLY A 68 -9.48 -13.44 6.36
C GLY A 68 -9.48 -12.12 7.14
N GLY A 69 -8.43 -11.84 7.90
CA GLY A 69 -8.33 -10.63 8.73
C GLY A 69 -8.31 -9.35 7.88
N LEU A 70 -7.66 -9.39 6.72
CA LEU A 70 -7.67 -8.26 5.77
C LEU A 70 -9.10 -7.95 5.30
N ASN A 71 -9.87 -8.97 4.93
CA ASN A 71 -11.26 -8.80 4.48
C ASN A 71 -12.15 -8.26 5.61
N LEU A 72 -11.90 -8.66 6.85
CA LEU A 72 -12.58 -8.09 8.02
C LEU A 72 -12.30 -6.59 8.17
N MET A 73 -11.04 -6.18 8.01
CA MET A 73 -10.66 -4.78 8.07
C MET A 73 -11.30 -3.98 6.92
N MET A 74 -11.36 -4.54 5.71
CA MET A 74 -12.04 -3.93 4.57
C MET A 74 -13.55 -3.82 4.80
N GLN A 75 -14.20 -4.80 5.44
CA GLN A 75 -15.62 -4.71 5.83
C GLN A 75 -15.88 -3.55 6.79
N VAL A 76 -14.98 -3.33 7.75
CA VAL A 76 -15.09 -2.18 8.68
C VAL A 76 -14.96 -0.86 7.91
N ALA A 77 -14.00 -0.78 6.98
CA ALA A 77 -13.82 0.39 6.13
C ALA A 77 -15.04 0.65 5.24
N GLU A 78 -15.60 -0.37 4.60
CA GLU A 78 -16.84 -0.27 3.81
C GLU A 78 -17.99 0.25 4.66
N ARG A 79 -18.17 -0.28 5.87
CA ARG A 79 -19.21 0.17 6.81
C ARG A 79 -19.07 1.66 7.14
N LEU A 80 -17.84 2.13 7.34
CA LEU A 80 -17.56 3.55 7.59
C LEU A 80 -17.91 4.41 6.35
N LEU A 81 -17.50 3.99 5.16
CA LEU A 81 -17.77 4.71 3.92
C LEU A 81 -19.27 4.80 3.62
N ARG A 82 -20.01 3.70 3.78
CA ARG A 82 -21.47 3.66 3.55
C ARG A 82 -22.25 4.46 4.60
N ARG A 83 -21.68 4.67 5.79
CA ARG A 83 -22.31 5.50 6.84
C ARG A 83 -22.24 7.00 6.51
N HIS A 84 -21.18 7.42 5.80
CA HIS A 84 -20.93 8.82 5.46
C HIS A 84 -20.62 9.02 3.98
N PRO A 85 -21.51 8.62 3.08
CA PRO A 85 -21.24 8.57 1.63
C PRO A 85 -21.00 9.95 1.00
N GLN A 86 -21.53 11.02 1.60
CA GLN A 86 -21.34 12.40 1.14
C GLN A 86 -19.87 12.86 1.22
N TYR A 87 -19.09 12.27 2.11
CA TYR A 87 -17.67 12.59 2.29
C TYR A 87 -16.75 11.58 1.62
N ILE A 88 -17.26 10.78 0.68
CA ILE A 88 -16.49 9.66 0.07
C ILE A 88 -15.18 10.13 -0.55
N THR A 89 -15.14 11.34 -1.13
CA THR A 89 -13.94 11.87 -1.77
C THR A 89 -12.79 12.11 -0.77
N ILE A 90 -13.11 12.31 0.51
CA ILE A 90 -12.11 12.47 1.59
C ILE A 90 -11.95 11.16 2.37
N LEU A 91 -13.07 10.49 2.69
CA LEU A 91 -13.01 9.26 3.49
C LEU A 91 -12.36 8.09 2.76
N ALA A 92 -12.60 7.94 1.45
CA ALA A 92 -12.01 6.83 0.71
C ALA A 92 -10.48 6.87 0.70
N PRO A 93 -9.81 8.00 0.39
CA PRO A 93 -8.35 8.09 0.52
C PRO A 93 -7.85 7.83 1.94
N LEU A 94 -8.53 8.36 2.96
CA LEU A 94 -8.12 8.14 4.35
C LEU A 94 -8.26 6.67 4.78
N THR A 95 -9.35 6.01 4.40
CA THR A 95 -9.55 4.58 4.72
C THR A 95 -8.56 3.70 3.98
N THR A 96 -8.29 3.96 2.70
CA THR A 96 -7.27 3.21 1.94
C THR A 96 -5.86 3.46 2.47
N TRP A 97 -5.55 4.70 2.85
CA TRP A 97 -4.28 5.03 3.51
C TRP A 97 -4.13 4.25 4.82
N THR A 98 -5.16 4.27 5.68
CA THR A 98 -5.14 3.57 6.97
C THR A 98 -5.01 2.06 6.79
N LEU A 99 -5.77 1.46 5.88
CA LEU A 99 -5.69 0.04 5.59
C LEU A 99 -4.29 -0.36 5.08
N THR A 100 -3.74 0.41 4.16
CA THR A 100 -2.38 0.16 3.64
C THR A 100 -1.31 0.39 4.70
N PHE A 101 -1.44 1.42 5.53
CA PHE A 101 -0.56 1.66 6.68
C PHE A 101 -0.51 0.45 7.61
N LEU A 102 -1.67 -0.12 7.93
CA LEU A 102 -1.77 -1.28 8.80
C LEU A 102 -1.27 -2.56 8.14
N CYS A 103 -1.60 -2.79 6.87
CA CYS A 103 -1.24 -4.03 6.16
C CYS A 103 0.16 -4.01 5.52
N GLY A 104 0.78 -2.84 5.38
CA GLY A 104 2.10 -2.69 4.75
C GLY A 104 2.13 -2.90 3.22
N THR A 105 0.95 -3.05 2.57
CA THR A 105 0.86 -3.36 1.14
C THR A 105 -0.20 -2.50 0.45
N GLY A 106 0.17 -1.92 -0.72
CA GLY A 106 -0.71 -1.06 -1.50
C GLY A 106 -1.80 -1.78 -2.29
N HIS A 107 -1.77 -3.11 -2.34
CA HIS A 107 -2.77 -3.88 -3.10
C HIS A 107 -4.19 -3.81 -2.52
N VAL A 108 -4.33 -3.42 -1.27
CA VAL A 108 -5.62 -3.24 -0.57
C VAL A 108 -6.55 -2.28 -1.31
N VAL A 109 -6.01 -1.27 -2.00
CA VAL A 109 -6.82 -0.30 -2.73
C VAL A 109 -7.63 -0.94 -3.88
N TYR A 110 -7.09 -1.96 -4.54
CA TYR A 110 -7.78 -2.60 -5.66
C TYR A 110 -9.07 -3.31 -5.24
N THR A 111 -9.10 -3.90 -4.05
CA THR A 111 -10.31 -4.50 -3.49
C THR A 111 -11.30 -3.45 -2.97
N MET A 112 -10.82 -2.24 -2.64
CA MET A 112 -11.67 -1.13 -2.22
C MET A 112 -12.28 -0.36 -3.41
N PHE A 113 -11.71 -0.43 -4.60
CA PHE A 113 -12.19 0.31 -5.77
C PHE A 113 -13.65 0.03 -6.14
N PRO A 114 -14.12 -1.21 -6.22
CA PRO A 114 -15.53 -1.50 -6.52
C PRO A 114 -16.47 -0.89 -5.47
N ILE A 115 -16.09 -0.97 -4.19
CA ILE A 115 -16.87 -0.42 -3.07
C ILE A 115 -16.93 1.11 -3.15
N ILE A 116 -15.79 1.76 -3.38
CA ILE A 116 -15.70 3.22 -3.51
C ILE A 116 -16.52 3.70 -4.71
N SER A 117 -16.42 3.00 -5.84
CA SER A 117 -17.16 3.33 -7.05
C SER A 117 -18.67 3.21 -6.84
N ASP A 118 -19.14 2.10 -6.26
CA ASP A 118 -20.56 1.87 -5.96
C ASP A 118 -21.14 2.98 -5.07
N ILE A 119 -20.46 3.33 -3.97
CA ILE A 119 -20.91 4.37 -3.05
C ILE A 119 -20.91 5.75 -3.72
N ALA A 120 -19.90 6.05 -4.55
CA ALA A 120 -19.82 7.32 -5.26
C ALA A 120 -20.95 7.47 -6.26
N LEU A 121 -21.23 6.42 -7.05
CA LEU A 121 -22.33 6.37 -8.03
C LEU A 121 -23.69 6.57 -7.37
N GLN A 122 -23.95 5.89 -6.24
CA GLN A 122 -25.20 6.04 -5.47
C GLN A 122 -25.45 7.48 -4.96
N LYS A 123 -24.40 8.28 -4.86
CA LYS A 123 -24.48 9.70 -4.45
C LYS A 123 -24.25 10.70 -5.58
N ASN A 124 -24.27 10.22 -6.82
CA ASN A 124 -24.01 11.04 -8.02
C ASN A 124 -22.66 11.79 -7.96
N ILE A 125 -21.73 11.27 -7.15
CA ILE A 125 -20.35 11.77 -7.09
C ILE A 125 -19.56 11.04 -8.16
N ARG A 126 -18.74 11.79 -8.90
CA ARG A 126 -17.86 11.21 -9.93
C ARG A 126 -16.85 10.25 -9.30
N PRO A 127 -16.89 8.92 -9.62
CA PRO A 127 -16.04 7.92 -8.97
C PRO A 127 -14.54 8.16 -9.14
N GLU A 128 -14.14 8.78 -10.24
CA GLU A 128 -12.74 9.13 -10.53
C GLU A 128 -12.10 9.99 -9.41
N ARG A 129 -12.89 10.84 -8.75
CA ARG A 129 -12.39 11.73 -7.69
C ARG A 129 -11.86 10.94 -6.48
N PRO A 130 -12.69 10.14 -5.80
CA PRO A 130 -12.22 9.36 -4.65
C PRO A 130 -11.23 8.26 -5.05
N MET A 131 -11.41 7.61 -6.20
CA MET A 131 -10.57 6.49 -6.62
C MET A 131 -9.14 6.94 -6.97
N ALA A 132 -8.97 8.03 -7.71
CA ALA A 132 -7.65 8.54 -8.06
C ALA A 132 -6.84 8.89 -6.80
N VAL A 133 -7.45 9.60 -5.85
CA VAL A 133 -6.78 9.97 -4.61
C VAL A 133 -6.56 8.76 -3.70
N ALA A 134 -7.50 7.81 -3.65
CA ALA A 134 -7.35 6.56 -2.89
C ALA A 134 -6.17 5.72 -3.41
N SER A 135 -5.97 5.68 -4.75
CA SER A 135 -4.81 5.02 -5.35
C SER A 135 -3.49 5.63 -4.88
N VAL A 136 -3.37 6.95 -4.97
CA VAL A 136 -2.17 7.67 -4.51
C VAL A 136 -1.99 7.52 -2.99
N ALA A 137 -3.07 7.64 -2.22
CA ALA A 137 -3.04 7.51 -0.76
C ALA A 137 -2.51 6.14 -0.32
N SER A 138 -2.96 5.08 -0.99
CA SER A 138 -2.47 3.73 -0.73
C SER A 138 -0.96 3.60 -0.99
N GLN A 139 -0.44 4.15 -2.09
CA GLN A 139 1.00 4.09 -2.37
C GLN A 139 1.81 4.95 -1.38
N MET A 140 1.31 6.12 -1.01
CA MET A 140 1.97 6.96 0.00
C MET A 140 2.01 6.30 1.38
N ALA A 141 0.97 5.56 1.75
CA ALA A 141 0.88 4.84 3.02
C ALA A 141 1.95 3.75 3.17
N ILE A 142 2.43 3.15 2.08
CA ILE A 142 3.53 2.17 2.12
C ILE A 142 4.78 2.80 2.74
N CYS A 143 5.10 4.04 2.39
CA CYS A 143 6.26 4.75 2.91
C CYS A 143 6.10 5.19 4.38
N ALA A 144 4.88 5.15 4.91
CA ALA A 144 4.57 5.50 6.30
C ALA A 144 4.27 4.27 7.18
N SER A 145 4.19 3.07 6.61
CA SER A 145 3.79 1.86 7.32
C SER A 145 4.97 1.20 8.05
N PRO A 146 4.83 0.93 9.35
CA PRO A 146 5.86 0.22 10.10
C PRO A 146 6.05 -1.24 9.68
N VAL A 147 5.07 -1.78 8.94
CA VAL A 147 5.04 -3.18 8.48
C VAL A 147 5.43 -3.30 7.01
N SER A 148 5.72 -2.19 6.33
CA SER A 148 6.09 -2.23 4.92
C SER A 148 7.55 -2.61 4.73
N VAL A 149 7.79 -3.40 3.68
CA VAL A 149 9.15 -3.75 3.25
C VAL A 149 10.00 -2.51 2.97
N ALA A 150 9.38 -1.46 2.40
CA ALA A 150 10.07 -0.23 2.06
C ALA A 150 10.66 0.49 3.29
N VAL A 151 9.86 0.64 4.35
CA VAL A 151 10.30 1.31 5.59
C VAL A 151 11.32 0.44 6.32
N VAL A 152 11.08 -0.87 6.44
CA VAL A 152 12.02 -1.79 7.09
C VAL A 152 13.37 -1.80 6.39
N SER A 153 13.41 -1.83 5.06
CA SER A 153 14.66 -1.75 4.30
C SER A 153 15.35 -0.42 4.49
N MET A 154 14.61 0.69 4.51
CA MET A 154 15.17 2.02 4.74
C MET A 154 15.80 2.13 6.14
N VAL A 155 15.11 1.65 7.18
CA VAL A 155 15.64 1.61 8.56
C VAL A 155 16.96 0.83 8.60
N SER A 156 17.00 -0.35 7.97
CA SER A 156 18.20 -1.19 7.97
C SER A 156 19.40 -0.52 7.27
N ILE A 157 19.15 0.19 6.18
CA ILE A 157 20.21 0.93 5.44
C ILE A 157 20.71 2.12 6.27
N LEU A 158 19.82 2.85 6.91
CA LEU A 158 20.19 4.02 7.72
C LEU A 158 20.85 3.62 9.03
N ALA A 159 20.43 2.52 9.66
CA ALA A 159 21.05 1.97 10.86
C ALA A 159 22.48 1.46 10.61
N ALA A 160 22.80 1.03 9.39
CA ALA A 160 24.16 0.62 9.02
C ALA A 160 25.20 1.76 8.98
N GLY A 161 24.78 3.01 9.24
CA GLY A 161 25.67 4.11 9.55
C GLY A 161 26.66 4.56 8.47
N HIS A 162 26.35 4.37 7.19
CA HIS A 162 27.23 4.76 6.09
C HIS A 162 27.42 6.28 6.00
N GLY A 163 28.19 6.84 6.93
CA GLY A 163 28.66 8.24 6.87
C GLY A 163 27.69 9.32 7.36
N ILE A 164 26.53 8.98 7.87
CA ILE A 164 25.58 9.89 8.50
C ILE A 164 25.66 9.63 10.01
N GLY A 165 26.16 10.59 10.76
CA GLY A 165 26.68 10.43 12.12
C GLY A 165 25.74 9.94 13.22
N GLU A 166 24.48 9.62 12.94
CA GLU A 166 23.52 9.03 13.87
C GLU A 166 22.70 7.96 13.18
N ALA A 167 22.46 6.84 13.86
CA ALA A 167 21.61 5.76 13.36
C ALA A 167 20.13 6.16 13.51
N TYR A 168 19.45 6.37 12.40
CA TYR A 168 18.01 6.63 12.39
C TYR A 168 17.21 5.35 12.60
N GLY A 169 16.30 5.38 13.55
CA GLY A 169 15.41 4.27 13.86
C GLY A 169 14.09 4.30 13.11
N LEU A 170 13.27 3.27 13.33
CA LEU A 170 11.93 3.15 12.75
C LEU A 170 11.05 4.37 13.10
N LEU A 171 11.09 4.81 14.37
CA LEU A 171 10.26 5.91 14.83
C LEU A 171 10.63 7.25 14.19
N ASP A 172 11.92 7.49 13.95
CA ASP A 172 12.39 8.74 13.34
C ASP A 172 11.81 8.87 11.92
N ILE A 173 11.81 7.77 11.17
CA ILE A 173 11.21 7.73 9.83
C ILE A 173 9.71 7.91 9.91
N LEU A 174 9.03 7.20 10.81
CA LEU A 174 7.57 7.26 10.93
C LEU A 174 7.07 8.62 11.39
N MET A 175 7.77 9.30 12.30
CA MET A 175 7.42 10.65 12.75
C MET A 175 7.42 11.68 11.62
N ILE A 176 8.21 11.46 10.58
CA ILE A 176 8.24 12.33 9.40
C ILE A 176 7.26 11.82 8.34
N ALA A 177 7.27 10.52 8.06
CA ALA A 177 6.50 9.93 6.96
C ALA A 177 4.99 9.95 7.18
N ILE A 178 4.52 9.73 8.42
CA ILE A 178 3.09 9.74 8.74
C ILE A 178 2.47 11.12 8.50
N PRO A 179 2.94 12.22 9.13
CA PRO A 179 2.32 13.52 8.94
C PRO A 179 2.49 14.05 7.51
N SER A 180 3.63 13.81 6.86
CA SER A 180 3.86 14.27 5.49
C SER A 180 2.95 13.57 4.48
N SER A 181 2.80 12.24 4.57
CA SER A 181 1.92 11.48 3.69
C SER A 181 0.45 11.81 3.92
N LEU A 182 0.01 11.92 5.18
CA LEU A 182 -1.37 12.31 5.51
C LEU A 182 -1.69 13.73 5.00
N THR A 183 -0.79 14.68 5.19
CA THR A 183 -0.96 16.05 4.70
C THR A 183 -1.08 16.06 3.18
N GLY A 184 -0.20 15.34 2.48
CA GLY A 184 -0.25 15.22 1.02
C GLY A 184 -1.57 14.60 0.52
N VAL A 185 -2.01 13.53 1.17
CA VAL A 185 -3.29 12.87 0.84
C VAL A 185 -4.48 13.79 1.10
N MET A 186 -4.49 14.52 2.21
CA MET A 186 -5.56 15.49 2.51
C MET A 186 -5.60 16.63 1.49
N MET A 187 -4.46 17.17 1.11
CA MET A 187 -4.40 18.22 0.07
C MET A 187 -4.90 17.70 -1.28
N ALA A 188 -4.51 16.48 -1.66
CA ALA A 188 -4.98 15.84 -2.89
C ALA A 188 -6.50 15.58 -2.85
N ALA A 189 -7.04 15.13 -1.72
CA ALA A 189 -8.48 14.91 -1.54
C ALA A 189 -9.27 16.22 -1.63
N LEU A 190 -8.79 17.28 -0.98
CA LEU A 190 -9.42 18.61 -1.05
C LEU A 190 -9.39 19.20 -2.47
N TRP A 191 -8.28 19.02 -3.18
CA TRP A 191 -8.21 19.41 -4.59
C TRP A 191 -9.21 18.62 -5.43
N SER A 192 -9.26 17.30 -5.23
CA SER A 192 -10.12 16.39 -5.99
C SER A 192 -11.62 16.71 -5.84
N LEU A 193 -12.05 17.28 -4.69
CA LEU A 193 -13.43 17.73 -4.48
C LEU A 193 -13.93 18.71 -5.56
N ARG A 194 -13.02 19.51 -6.12
CA ARG A 194 -13.36 20.55 -7.11
C ARG A 194 -13.15 20.10 -8.56
N ARG A 195 -12.70 18.87 -8.79
CA ARG A 195 -12.41 18.36 -10.12
C ARG A 195 -13.63 17.76 -10.81
N GLY A 196 -13.89 18.20 -12.03
CA GLY A 196 -14.96 17.71 -12.89
C GLY A 196 -16.36 18.15 -12.42
N LYS A 197 -17.37 17.84 -13.20
CA LYS A 197 -18.78 18.03 -12.85
C LYS A 197 -19.31 16.81 -12.09
N ASP A 198 -20.26 17.02 -11.20
CA ASP A 198 -21.00 15.91 -10.60
C ASP A 198 -21.80 15.17 -11.67
N LEU A 199 -22.10 13.90 -11.45
CA LEU A 199 -22.75 13.05 -12.45
C LEU A 199 -24.14 13.58 -12.86
N ASP A 200 -24.85 14.28 -11.96
CA ASP A 200 -26.14 14.92 -12.26
C ASP A 200 -26.00 16.05 -13.28
N LYS A 201 -24.83 16.70 -13.37
CA LYS A 201 -24.56 17.85 -14.24
C LYS A 201 -23.76 17.47 -15.49
N ASP A 202 -23.46 16.19 -15.66
CA ASP A 202 -22.70 15.66 -16.80
C ASP A 202 -23.69 15.12 -17.86
N GLU A 203 -23.90 15.91 -18.92
CA GLU A 203 -24.85 15.58 -19.98
C GLU A 203 -24.49 14.28 -20.72
N GLU A 204 -23.20 14.01 -20.88
CA GLU A 204 -22.71 12.80 -21.54
C GLU A 204 -23.00 11.56 -20.69
N PHE A 205 -22.75 11.63 -19.38
CA PHE A 205 -23.08 10.56 -18.44
C PHE A 205 -24.59 10.32 -18.39
N GLN A 206 -25.41 11.40 -18.31
CA GLN A 206 -26.85 11.31 -18.27
C GLN A 206 -27.44 10.74 -19.59
N ALA A 207 -26.80 10.97 -20.72
CA ALA A 207 -27.19 10.35 -21.99
C ALA A 207 -26.89 8.86 -22.00
N ARG A 208 -25.74 8.44 -21.43
CA ARG A 208 -25.35 7.03 -21.35
C ARG A 208 -26.26 6.18 -20.45
N ILE A 209 -26.69 6.75 -19.29
CA ILE A 209 -27.55 6.01 -18.35
C ILE A 209 -28.99 5.83 -18.87
N LYS A 210 -29.39 6.51 -19.93
CA LYS A 210 -30.70 6.28 -20.57
C LYS A 210 -30.76 4.94 -21.29
N ASP A 211 -29.63 4.38 -21.65
CA ASP A 211 -29.53 3.03 -22.21
C ASP A 211 -29.64 2.00 -21.09
N PRO A 212 -30.62 1.08 -21.12
CA PRO A 212 -30.85 0.08 -20.09
C PRO A 212 -29.66 -0.86 -19.88
N GLU A 213 -28.91 -1.20 -20.93
CA GLU A 213 -27.71 -2.07 -20.83
C GLU A 213 -26.59 -1.34 -20.11
N GLN A 214 -26.37 -0.08 -20.44
CA GLN A 214 -25.34 0.73 -19.77
C GLN A 214 -25.70 1.05 -18.32
N HIS A 215 -26.97 1.30 -18.05
CA HIS A 215 -27.45 1.48 -16.68
C HIS A 215 -27.22 0.23 -15.83
N ALA A 216 -27.58 -0.95 -16.35
CA ALA A 216 -27.37 -2.21 -15.66
C ALA A 216 -25.87 -2.51 -15.44
N PHE A 217 -25.02 -2.18 -16.41
CA PHE A 217 -23.56 -2.34 -16.27
C PHE A 217 -22.98 -1.39 -15.20
N ILE A 218 -23.39 -0.14 -15.16
CA ILE A 218 -22.85 0.87 -14.22
C ILE A 218 -23.35 0.63 -12.80
N TYR A 219 -24.64 0.31 -12.62
CA TYR A 219 -25.26 0.19 -11.30
C TYR A 219 -25.47 -1.25 -10.83
N GLY A 220 -25.29 -2.24 -11.70
CA GLY A 220 -25.53 -3.66 -11.38
C GLY A 220 -24.39 -4.40 -10.71
N GLY A 221 -23.21 -3.78 -10.57
CA GLY A 221 -21.98 -4.43 -10.13
C GLY A 221 -21.55 -4.12 -8.68
N GLY A 222 -22.43 -3.69 -7.81
CA GLY A 222 -22.09 -3.33 -6.43
C GLY A 222 -21.60 -4.52 -5.61
N GLU A 223 -20.28 -4.74 -5.54
CA GLU A 223 -19.68 -5.69 -4.60
C GLU A 223 -19.77 -5.14 -3.17
N THR A 224 -20.20 -5.99 -2.23
CA THR A 224 -20.28 -5.66 -0.80
C THR A 224 -19.73 -6.78 0.06
N LEU A 225 -18.91 -6.42 1.02
CA LEU A 225 -18.40 -7.33 2.05
C LEU A 225 -19.30 -7.37 3.29
N LEU A 226 -20.30 -6.47 3.39
CA LEU A 226 -21.14 -6.33 4.58
C LEU A 226 -21.91 -7.59 4.96
N ASN A 227 -22.31 -8.38 3.97
CA ASN A 227 -23.08 -9.60 4.16
C ASN A 227 -22.20 -10.83 4.42
N THR A 228 -20.88 -10.69 4.31
CA THR A 228 -19.93 -11.78 4.53
C THR A 228 -19.73 -12.01 6.00
N LYS A 229 -19.98 -13.24 6.47
CA LYS A 229 -19.66 -13.66 7.84
C LYS A 229 -18.25 -14.22 7.84
N PHE A 230 -17.40 -13.63 8.66
CA PHE A 230 -16.02 -14.10 8.84
C PHE A 230 -15.92 -15.13 9.95
N PRO A 231 -15.05 -16.14 9.82
CA PRO A 231 -14.79 -17.12 10.86
C PRO A 231 -14.10 -16.45 12.07
N LYS A 232 -14.13 -17.11 13.22
CA LYS A 232 -13.52 -16.56 14.46
C LYS A 232 -12.01 -16.34 14.33
N GLU A 233 -11.36 -17.13 13.49
CA GLU A 233 -9.94 -17.03 13.16
C GLU A 233 -9.58 -15.68 12.54
N ALA A 234 -10.45 -15.09 11.73
CA ALA A 234 -10.24 -13.77 11.14
C ALA A 234 -10.17 -12.67 12.21
N TYR A 235 -11.01 -12.74 13.24
CA TYR A 235 -10.98 -11.79 14.36
C TYR A 235 -9.70 -11.97 15.20
N TRP A 236 -9.35 -13.20 15.55
CA TRP A 236 -8.15 -13.47 16.33
C TRP A 236 -6.88 -13.08 15.58
N SER A 237 -6.77 -13.41 14.30
CA SER A 237 -5.61 -13.04 13.48
C SER A 237 -5.46 -11.53 13.38
N THR A 238 -6.56 -10.79 13.23
CA THR A 238 -6.54 -9.32 13.18
C THR A 238 -6.08 -8.73 14.52
N TRP A 239 -6.57 -9.23 15.66
CA TRP A 239 -6.14 -8.75 16.98
C TRP A 239 -4.68 -9.07 17.28
N ILE A 240 -4.22 -10.28 16.95
CA ILE A 240 -2.81 -10.68 17.10
C ILE A 240 -1.92 -9.78 16.23
N PHE A 241 -2.36 -9.49 15.00
CA PHE A 241 -1.62 -8.63 14.08
C PHE A 241 -1.50 -7.19 14.63
N PHE A 242 -2.57 -6.61 15.14
CA PHE A 242 -2.52 -5.29 15.78
C PHE A 242 -1.63 -5.27 17.02
N ALA A 243 -1.71 -6.31 17.85
CA ALA A 243 -0.86 -6.46 19.02
C ALA A 243 0.63 -6.56 18.61
N ALA A 244 0.93 -7.28 17.54
CA ALA A 244 2.29 -7.39 17.00
C ALA A 244 2.81 -6.04 16.47
N ILE A 245 2.00 -5.27 15.72
CA ILE A 245 2.36 -3.92 15.28
C ILE A 245 2.63 -3.00 16.48
N ALA A 246 1.73 -3.00 17.47
CA ALA A 246 1.90 -2.20 18.67
C ALA A 246 3.18 -2.58 19.43
N ALA A 247 3.47 -3.87 19.54
CA ALA A 247 4.70 -4.36 20.15
C ALA A 247 5.94 -3.88 19.40
N VAL A 248 5.97 -3.98 18.06
CA VAL A 248 7.09 -3.51 17.23
C VAL A 248 7.34 -2.01 17.41
N VAL A 249 6.27 -1.21 17.42
CA VAL A 249 6.37 0.24 17.61
C VAL A 249 6.86 0.58 19.03
N LEU A 250 6.32 -0.09 20.06
CA LEU A 250 6.70 0.15 21.46
C LEU A 250 8.13 -0.31 21.77
N LEU A 251 8.54 -1.46 21.22
CA LEU A 251 9.91 -1.97 21.38
C LEU A 251 10.92 -1.11 20.61
N GLY A 252 10.55 -0.63 19.42
CA GLY A 252 11.35 0.32 18.65
C GLY A 252 11.50 1.69 19.33
N ALA A 253 10.55 2.07 20.22
CA ALA A 253 10.62 3.27 21.02
C ALA A 253 11.60 3.16 22.21
N ASN A 254 11.92 1.95 22.62
CA ASN A 254 12.76 1.71 23.81
C ASN A 254 14.23 1.55 23.38
N GLU A 255 15.03 2.59 23.60
CA GLU A 255 16.46 2.63 23.20
C GLU A 255 17.29 1.47 23.78
N GLY A 256 16.87 0.91 24.93
CA GLY A 256 17.53 -0.23 25.58
C GLY A 256 17.27 -1.61 24.95
N LEU A 257 16.34 -1.71 23.98
CA LEU A 257 15.94 -2.96 23.31
C LEU A 257 16.28 -2.96 21.81
N ARG A 258 17.00 -1.95 21.33
CA ARG A 258 17.51 -1.95 19.94
C ARG A 258 18.47 -3.15 19.83
N PRO A 259 18.22 -4.11 18.94
CA PRO A 259 19.21 -5.17 18.69
C PRO A 259 20.47 -4.51 18.15
N VAL A 260 21.60 -4.81 18.80
CA VAL A 260 22.94 -4.38 18.41
C VAL A 260 23.32 -4.96 17.06
#